data_02fd3863cea4d7afd4e344e767654b75
#
_entry.id   02fd3863cea4d7afd4e344e767654b75
#
_cell.length_a   1.000
_cell.length_b   1.000
_cell.length_c   1.000
_cell.angle_alpha   90.00
_cell.angle_beta   90.00
_cell.angle_gamma   90.00
#
_symmetry.space_group_name_H-M   'P 1'
#
loop_
_entity.id
_entity.type
_entity.pdbx_description
1 polymer ?
#
loop_
_entity_poly.entity_id
_entity_poly.type
_entity_poly.pdbx_seq_one_letter_code
_entity_poly.pdbx_strand_id
1 'polypeptide(L)'
;MDGRIQLPLIHFIQDRYAVRFVDIITEPGPIQYLAGHKNHSVLETIRRRLHISVDVHGSEVIAVSGHHDCAGNPVAKPTQLRQMDRSADEIRAWGFATQRIVKLWVDERWRVRVVR
;
A
#
# COMPACT_ATOMS: atom_id res chain seq x y z
N MET A 1 5.45 -1.17 7.71
CA MET A 1 5.39 -1.43 9.17
C MET A 1 5.90 -0.28 10.04
N ASP A 2 6.45 0.75 9.46
CA ASP A 2 6.95 1.91 10.19
C ASP A 2 5.84 2.55 11.03
N GLY A 3 6.06 2.69 12.35
CA GLY A 3 5.06 3.25 13.27
C GLY A 3 4.71 4.70 13.00
N ARG A 4 5.61 5.46 12.36
CA ARG A 4 5.40 6.87 12.05
C ARG A 4 4.32 7.11 11.00
N ILE A 5 4.03 6.11 10.17
CA ILE A 5 3.08 6.25 9.05
C ILE A 5 1.71 5.64 9.33
N GLN A 6 1.56 4.83 10.39
CA GLN A 6 0.33 4.06 10.62
C GLN A 6 -0.89 4.96 10.84
N LEU A 7 -0.86 5.79 11.87
CA LEU A 7 -1.98 6.69 12.16
C LEU A 7 -2.21 7.72 11.06
N PRO A 8 -1.19 8.38 10.49
CA PRO A 8 -1.41 9.27 9.35
C PRO A 8 -2.15 8.60 8.18
N LEU A 9 -1.77 7.39 7.81
CA LEU A 9 -2.44 6.65 6.73
C LEU A 9 -3.88 6.28 7.10
N ILE A 10 -4.10 5.75 8.30
CA ILE A 10 -5.44 5.36 8.75
C ILE A 10 -6.38 6.57 8.73
N HIS A 11 -5.99 7.68 9.35
CA HIS A 11 -6.80 8.89 9.41
C HIS A 11 -7.09 9.45 8.02
N PHE A 12 -6.07 9.50 7.14
CA PHE A 12 -6.25 9.97 5.77
C PHE A 12 -7.26 9.11 5.01
N ILE A 13 -7.13 7.78 5.10
CA ILE A 13 -8.02 6.84 4.41
C ILE A 13 -9.45 6.96 4.93
N GLN A 14 -9.63 7.04 6.26
CA GLN A 14 -10.94 7.22 6.87
C GLN A 14 -11.62 8.49 6.37
N ASP A 15 -10.91 9.60 6.37
CA ASP A 15 -11.46 10.90 5.97
C ASP A 15 -11.70 10.99 4.46
N ARG A 16 -10.71 10.57 3.66
CA ARG A 16 -10.74 10.69 2.20
C ARG A 16 -11.77 9.79 1.55
N TYR A 17 -11.95 8.59 2.06
CA TYR A 17 -12.81 7.57 1.45
C TYR A 17 -14.07 7.28 2.25
N ALA A 18 -14.33 8.05 3.30
CA ALA A 18 -15.50 7.93 4.16
C ALA A 18 -15.71 6.50 4.69
N VAL A 19 -14.64 5.86 5.13
CA VAL A 19 -14.68 4.52 5.71
C VAL A 19 -14.42 4.56 7.21
N ARG A 20 -15.02 3.63 7.93
CA ARG A 20 -14.86 3.55 9.39
C ARG A 20 -13.65 2.69 9.79
N PHE A 21 -13.41 1.61 9.06
CA PHE A 21 -12.37 0.63 9.37
C PHE A 21 -11.37 0.53 8.24
N VAL A 22 -10.11 0.30 8.60
CA VAL A 22 -9.00 0.17 7.64
C VAL A 22 -8.22 -1.09 7.98
N ASP A 23 -8.21 -2.06 7.07
CA ASP A 23 -7.32 -3.21 7.17
C ASP A 23 -5.90 -2.79 6.83
N ILE A 24 -4.94 -3.23 7.63
CA ILE A 24 -3.53 -2.88 7.43
C ILE A 24 -2.73 -4.13 7.07
N ILE A 25 -2.05 -4.07 5.93
CA ILE A 25 -1.08 -5.08 5.51
C ILE A 25 0.29 -4.43 5.55
N THR A 26 1.18 -4.94 6.39
CA THR A 26 2.49 -4.36 6.60
C THR A 26 3.61 -5.36 6.32
N GLU A 27 4.66 -4.85 5.68
CA GLU A 27 5.94 -5.52 5.46
C GLU A 27 7.05 -4.45 5.53
N PRO A 28 8.31 -4.80 5.74
CA PRO A 28 9.42 -3.86 5.56
C PRO A 28 9.55 -3.49 4.08
N GLY A 29 9.01 -2.31 3.69
CA GLY A 29 9.05 -1.83 2.31
C GLY A 29 8.31 -2.72 1.31
N PRO A 30 6.99 -2.91 1.44
CA PRO A 30 6.24 -3.89 0.64
C PRO A 30 6.28 -3.62 -0.87
N ILE A 31 6.40 -2.36 -1.28
CA ILE A 31 6.39 -2.00 -2.71
C ILE A 31 7.62 -2.51 -3.47
N GLN A 32 8.74 -2.77 -2.81
CA GLN A 32 9.88 -3.37 -3.48
C GLN A 32 9.62 -4.83 -3.88
N TYR A 33 8.89 -5.56 -3.05
CA TYR A 33 8.52 -6.95 -3.35
C TYR A 33 7.47 -7.01 -4.46
N LEU A 34 6.43 -6.20 -4.35
CA LEU A 34 5.36 -6.12 -5.35
C LEU A 34 5.89 -5.68 -6.72
N ALA A 35 6.67 -4.60 -6.75
CA ALA A 35 7.20 -4.04 -8.00
C ALA A 35 8.25 -4.94 -8.67
N GLY A 36 9.03 -5.67 -7.88
CA GLY A 36 10.14 -6.47 -8.39
C GLY A 36 9.85 -7.97 -8.52
N HIS A 37 8.65 -8.41 -8.18
CA HIS A 37 8.31 -9.84 -8.08
C HIS A 37 9.31 -10.61 -7.24
N LYS A 38 9.83 -9.97 -6.19
CA LYS A 38 10.83 -10.57 -5.30
C LYS A 38 10.14 -11.29 -4.16
N ASN A 39 10.79 -12.37 -3.70
CA ASN A 39 10.34 -13.13 -2.54
C ASN A 39 8.90 -13.60 -2.69
N HIS A 40 8.74 -14.70 -3.40
CA HIS A 40 7.43 -15.30 -3.69
C HIS A 40 6.59 -15.55 -2.43
N SER A 41 7.21 -15.93 -1.32
CA SER A 41 6.52 -16.15 -0.05
C SER A 41 5.86 -14.88 0.48
N VAL A 42 6.57 -13.74 0.42
CA VAL A 42 6.02 -12.44 0.84
C VAL A 42 4.87 -12.04 -0.06
N LEU A 43 5.03 -12.18 -1.38
CA LEU A 43 3.97 -11.86 -2.35
C LEU A 43 2.70 -12.68 -2.09
N GLU A 44 2.82 -13.97 -1.85
CA GLU A 44 1.68 -14.84 -1.57
C GLU A 44 0.97 -14.46 -0.25
N THR A 45 1.71 -14.08 0.79
CA THR A 45 1.09 -13.65 2.04
C THR A 45 0.38 -12.30 1.89
N ILE A 46 0.93 -11.36 1.11
CA ILE A 46 0.26 -10.10 0.80
C ILE A 46 -1.03 -10.37 0.01
N ARG A 47 -0.95 -11.18 -1.03
CA ARG A 47 -2.11 -11.55 -1.85
C ARG A 47 -3.21 -12.19 -1.02
N ARG A 48 -2.85 -13.13 -0.16
CA ARG A 48 -3.80 -13.81 0.74
C ARG A 48 -4.50 -12.83 1.68
N ARG A 49 -3.75 -11.89 2.27
CA ARG A 49 -4.32 -10.89 3.17
C ARG A 49 -5.21 -9.90 2.44
N LEU A 50 -4.84 -9.50 1.22
CA LEU A 50 -5.72 -8.70 0.36
C LEU A 50 -7.01 -9.44 0.02
N HIS A 51 -6.93 -10.74 -0.22
CA HIS A 51 -8.09 -11.58 -0.49
C HIS A 51 -9.08 -11.56 0.68
N ILE A 52 -8.57 -11.67 1.90
CA ILE A 52 -9.40 -11.56 3.12
C ILE A 52 -10.04 -10.17 3.20
N SER A 53 -9.26 -9.11 3.00
CA SER A 53 -9.77 -7.74 3.09
C SER A 53 -10.83 -7.44 2.02
N VAL A 54 -10.59 -7.79 0.78
CA VAL A 54 -11.51 -7.48 -0.32
C VAL A 54 -12.69 -8.44 -0.34
N ASP A 55 -12.45 -9.75 -0.33
CA ASP A 55 -13.50 -10.73 -0.59
C ASP A 55 -14.29 -11.12 0.66
N VAL A 56 -13.69 -11.03 1.85
CA VAL A 56 -14.38 -11.35 3.10
C VAL A 56 -14.88 -10.10 3.82
N HIS A 57 -14.01 -9.11 4.02
CA HIS A 57 -14.39 -7.87 4.68
C HIS A 57 -15.12 -6.89 3.75
N GLY A 58 -15.08 -7.07 2.45
CA GLY A 58 -15.75 -6.22 1.49
C GLY A 58 -15.07 -4.87 1.24
N SER A 59 -13.75 -4.79 1.42
CA SER A 59 -13.00 -3.56 1.15
C SER A 59 -13.15 -3.12 -0.30
N GLU A 60 -13.49 -1.85 -0.50
CA GLU A 60 -13.78 -1.29 -1.83
C GLU A 60 -12.59 -0.49 -2.40
N VAL A 61 -11.62 -0.14 -1.57
CA VAL A 61 -10.43 0.62 -1.96
C VAL A 61 -9.19 -0.11 -1.46
N ILE A 62 -8.18 -0.23 -2.31
CA ILE A 62 -6.86 -0.73 -1.94
C ILE A 62 -5.88 0.44 -2.04
N ALA A 63 -5.18 0.74 -0.96
CA ALA A 63 -4.17 1.78 -0.93
C ALA A 63 -2.77 1.15 -0.93
N VAL A 64 -1.93 1.59 -1.87
CA VAL A 64 -0.51 1.25 -1.92
C VAL A 64 0.26 2.46 -1.44
N SER A 65 1.09 2.31 -0.41
CA SER A 65 1.82 3.44 0.16
C SER A 65 3.33 3.27 0.10
N GLY A 66 4.00 4.38 -0.16
CA GLY A 66 5.42 4.58 0.08
C GLY A 66 5.62 5.74 1.04
N HIS A 67 6.80 5.90 1.60
CA HIS A 67 7.06 6.97 2.56
C HIS A 67 8.51 7.41 2.63
N HIS A 68 8.70 8.60 3.14
CA HIS A 68 10.01 9.16 3.43
C HIS A 68 10.76 8.28 4.45
N ASP A 69 12.07 8.13 4.25
CA ASP A 69 12.98 7.44 5.18
C ASP A 69 12.53 5.99 5.51
N CYS A 70 12.28 5.20 4.47
CA CYS A 70 11.89 3.80 4.63
C CYS A 70 13.10 2.91 4.87
N ALA A 71 13.25 2.36 6.06
CA ALA A 71 14.38 1.49 6.41
C ALA A 71 14.38 0.17 5.64
N GLY A 72 13.20 -0.39 5.38
CA GLY A 72 13.05 -1.65 4.64
C GLY A 72 13.19 -1.51 3.12
N ASN A 73 13.14 -0.28 2.61
CA ASN A 73 13.29 0.04 1.18
C ASN A 73 14.01 1.40 1.04
N PRO A 74 15.32 1.45 1.35
CA PRO A 74 16.05 2.71 1.49
C PRO A 74 16.45 3.30 0.14
N VAL A 75 15.47 3.64 -0.66
CA VAL A 75 15.64 4.26 -1.97
C VAL A 75 15.00 5.64 -2.01
N ALA A 76 15.43 6.46 -2.97
CA ALA A 76 14.90 7.82 -3.13
C ALA A 76 13.40 7.82 -3.51
N LYS A 77 12.72 8.92 -3.21
CA LYS A 77 11.30 9.08 -3.51
C LYS A 77 10.94 8.76 -4.97
N PRO A 78 11.66 9.22 -6.00
CA PRO A 78 11.31 8.88 -7.39
C PRO A 78 11.29 7.37 -7.65
N THR A 79 12.19 6.63 -7.03
CA THR A 79 12.23 5.16 -7.14
C THR A 79 11.04 4.52 -6.45
N GLN A 80 10.69 4.98 -5.24
CA GLN A 80 9.49 4.49 -4.56
C GLN A 80 8.22 4.79 -5.37
N LEU A 81 8.10 5.95 -5.98
CA LEU A 81 6.95 6.29 -6.81
C LEU A 81 6.79 5.33 -8.01
N ARG A 82 7.90 4.98 -8.67
CA ARG A 82 7.88 3.97 -9.75
C ARG A 82 7.51 2.58 -9.21
N GLN A 83 8.01 2.23 -8.05
CA GLN A 83 7.66 0.95 -7.40
C GLN A 83 6.16 0.92 -7.04
N MET A 84 5.59 2.04 -6.60
CA MET A 84 4.15 2.13 -6.31
C MET A 84 3.31 1.93 -7.56
N ASP A 85 3.71 2.50 -8.70
CA ASP A 85 3.03 2.29 -9.99
C ASP A 85 3.01 0.80 -10.36
N ARG A 86 4.17 0.16 -10.32
CA ARG A 86 4.29 -1.28 -10.62
C ARG A 86 3.54 -2.15 -9.62
N SER A 87 3.55 -1.77 -8.35
CA SER A 87 2.80 -2.48 -7.31
C SER A 87 1.30 -2.42 -7.57
N ALA A 88 0.79 -1.26 -7.96
CA ALA A 88 -0.62 -1.11 -8.31
C ALA A 88 -0.98 -1.98 -9.53
N ASP A 89 -0.12 -2.04 -10.53
CA ASP A 89 -0.31 -2.89 -11.71
C ASP A 89 -0.32 -4.38 -11.33
N GLU A 90 0.58 -4.80 -10.46
CA GLU A 90 0.62 -6.18 -9.96
C GLU A 90 -0.67 -6.56 -9.23
N ILE A 91 -1.14 -5.70 -8.35
CA ILE A 91 -2.39 -5.93 -7.60
C ILE A 91 -3.58 -5.98 -8.57
N ARG A 92 -3.62 -5.13 -9.59
CA ARG A 92 -4.66 -5.20 -10.63
C ARG A 92 -4.65 -6.53 -11.35
N ALA A 93 -3.46 -7.02 -11.68
CA ALA A 93 -3.30 -8.29 -12.37
C ALA A 93 -3.78 -9.50 -11.53
N TRP A 94 -3.82 -9.37 -10.21
CA TRP A 94 -4.38 -10.41 -9.33
C TRP A 94 -5.90 -10.56 -9.45
N GLY A 95 -6.60 -9.60 -10.04
CA GLY A 95 -8.01 -9.75 -10.40
C GLY A 95 -9.00 -9.68 -9.24
N PHE A 96 -8.73 -8.87 -8.22
CA PHE A 96 -9.70 -8.64 -7.13
C PHE A 96 -10.99 -8.00 -7.63
N ALA A 97 -12.08 -8.19 -6.89
CA ALA A 97 -13.38 -7.60 -7.22
C ALA A 97 -13.32 -6.08 -7.31
N THR A 98 -12.60 -5.42 -6.39
CA THR A 98 -12.36 -3.98 -6.50
C THR A 98 -11.15 -3.70 -7.39
N GLN A 99 -11.31 -2.71 -8.27
CA GLN A 99 -10.22 -2.16 -9.08
C GLN A 99 -9.86 -0.73 -8.67
N ARG A 100 -10.40 -0.25 -7.56
CA ARG A 100 -10.08 1.06 -7.02
C ARG A 100 -8.78 0.99 -6.20
N ILE A 101 -7.66 1.11 -6.90
CA ILE A 101 -6.33 1.07 -6.31
C ILE A 101 -5.78 2.49 -6.32
N VAL A 102 -5.45 3.00 -5.14
CA VAL A 102 -4.92 4.35 -4.96
C VAL A 102 -3.48 4.28 -4.45
N LYS A 103 -2.69 5.29 -4.77
CA LYS A 103 -1.31 5.39 -4.34
C LYS A 103 -1.18 6.56 -3.38
N LEU A 104 -0.58 6.32 -2.22
CA LEU A 104 -0.42 7.31 -1.17
C LEU A 104 1.06 7.49 -0.82
N TRP A 105 1.51 8.73 -0.77
CA TRP A 105 2.84 9.08 -0.31
C TRP A 105 2.78 9.74 1.06
N VAL A 106 3.61 9.28 1.99
CA VAL A 106 3.79 9.92 3.30
C VAL A 106 5.13 10.66 3.30
N ASP A 107 5.07 11.98 3.42
CA ASP A 107 6.24 12.84 3.30
C ASP A 107 7.08 12.94 4.60
N GLU A 108 8.11 13.78 4.60
CA GLU A 108 9.01 14.00 5.73
C GLU A 108 8.36 14.68 6.94
N ARG A 109 7.14 15.20 6.77
CA ARG A 109 6.32 15.77 7.84
C ARG A 109 5.18 14.82 8.25
N TRP A 110 5.24 13.59 7.77
CA TRP A 110 4.23 12.56 8.01
C TRP A 110 2.83 12.93 7.49
N ARG A 111 2.79 13.78 6.46
CA ARG A 111 1.56 14.13 5.75
C ARG A 111 1.34 13.17 4.60
N VAL A 112 0.08 12.79 4.40
CA VAL A 112 -0.30 11.85 3.35
C VAL A 112 -0.82 12.62 2.13
N ARG A 113 -0.36 12.21 0.96
CA ARG A 113 -0.79 12.79 -0.31
C ARG A 113 -1.17 11.70 -1.29
N VAL A 114 -2.20 11.93 -2.08
CA VAL A 114 -2.53 11.05 -3.21
C VAL A 114 -1.50 11.27 -4.31
N VAL A 115 -0.95 10.18 -4.82
CA VAL A 115 -0.05 10.17 -5.98
C VAL A 115 -0.84 9.82 -7.22
N ARG A 116 -0.64 10.59 -8.27
CA ARG A 116 -1.34 10.40 -9.54
C ARG A 116 -0.51 9.68 -10.59
#